data_9f56dd4bb2ff7983d1fa24d02a639d49
#
_entry.id   9f56dd4bb2ff7983d1fa24d02a639d49
#
_cell.length_a   1.000
_cell.length_b   1.000
_cell.length_c   1.000
_cell.angle_alpha   90.00
_cell.angle_beta   90.00
_cell.angle_gamma   90.00
#
_symmetry.space_group_name_H-M   'P 1'
#
loop_
_entity.id
_entity.type
_entity.pdbx_description
1 polymer ?
#
loop_
_entity_poly.entity_id
_entity_poly.type
_entity_poly.pdbx_seq_one_letter_code
_entity_poly.pdbx_strand_id
1 'polypeptide(L)'
;SSAASDVYKRQIRDGFTAAAWMAQQDGVVPIWGVQRESELDQFLQCIREGVELTDERKATIERDRKELCGEFCRGCGYCMPCPAGIEINQCARMSLMLRRAPAAAWLTEEWQQKMHQIENCRHCGHCMSKCPYGLNTPELLQANYKDYWEVLAASKAEK
;
A
#
# COMPACT_ATOMS: atom_id res chain seq x y z
N SER A 1 10.22 -11.48 3.63
CA SER A 1 8.94 -11.65 3.12
C SER A 1 8.60 -10.70 1.97
N SER A 2 8.21 -11.29 0.87
CA SER A 2 7.94 -10.65 -0.43
C SER A 2 6.88 -9.52 -0.37
N ALA A 3 5.86 -9.65 0.46
CA ALA A 3 4.78 -8.67 0.57
C ALA A 3 5.22 -7.30 1.13
N ALA A 4 6.17 -7.28 2.06
CA ALA A 4 6.70 -6.03 2.61
C ALA A 4 7.53 -5.26 1.58
N SER A 5 8.28 -5.96 0.71
CA SER A 5 9.08 -5.34 -0.34
C SER A 5 8.22 -4.72 -1.45
N ASP A 6 7.08 -5.33 -1.78
CA ASP A 6 6.17 -4.80 -2.81
C ASP A 6 5.42 -3.54 -2.36
N VAL A 7 5.09 -3.44 -1.07
CA VAL A 7 4.51 -2.22 -0.51
C VAL A 7 5.53 -1.09 -0.49
N TYR A 8 6.79 -1.39 -0.19
CA TYR A 8 7.87 -0.41 -0.16
C TYR A 8 8.22 0.13 -1.56
N LYS A 9 8.25 -0.71 -2.57
CA LYS A 9 8.52 -0.32 -3.97
C LYS A 9 7.48 0.64 -4.55
N ARG A 10 6.27 0.71 -3.98
CA ARG A 10 5.18 1.55 -4.48
C ARG A 10 5.05 2.89 -3.74
N GLN A 11 5.82 3.12 -2.69
CA GLN A 11 5.78 4.36 -1.92
C GLN A 11 6.60 5.48 -2.54
N ILE A 12 7.71 5.16 -3.18
CA ILE A 12 8.53 6.13 -3.92
C ILE A 12 8.28 5.86 -5.41
N ARG A 13 7.66 6.83 -6.09
CA ARG A 13 7.26 6.71 -7.51
C ARG A 13 8.44 6.79 -8.46
N ASP A 14 9.56 7.35 -8.03
CA ASP A 14 10.76 7.54 -8.80
C ASP A 14 11.90 6.62 -8.35
N GLY A 15 12.36 5.76 -9.26
CA GLY A 15 13.42 4.80 -8.99
C GLY A 15 14.75 5.44 -8.61
N PHE A 16 15.07 6.60 -9.18
CA PHE A 16 16.28 7.37 -8.83
C PHE A 16 16.24 7.89 -7.39
N THR A 17 15.10 8.42 -6.96
CA THR A 17 14.92 8.90 -5.57
C THR A 17 15.03 7.74 -4.59
N ALA A 18 14.47 6.58 -4.91
CA ALA A 18 14.60 5.38 -4.08
C ALA A 18 16.06 4.92 -3.98
N ALA A 19 16.77 4.86 -5.10
CA ALA A 19 18.19 4.49 -5.15
C ALA A 19 19.06 5.47 -4.38
N ALA A 20 18.81 6.79 -4.53
CA ALA A 20 19.53 7.83 -3.83
C ALA A 20 19.39 7.71 -2.31
N TRP A 21 18.18 7.41 -1.84
CA TRP A 21 17.95 7.21 -0.40
C TRP A 21 18.64 5.94 0.12
N MET A 22 18.54 4.84 -0.63
CA MET A 22 19.16 3.57 -0.24
C MET A 22 20.70 3.65 -0.21
N ALA A 23 21.29 4.40 -1.13
CA ALA A 23 22.74 4.60 -1.20
C ALA A 23 23.33 5.34 0.02
N GLN A 24 22.50 6.03 0.80
CA GLN A 24 22.92 6.71 2.03
C GLN A 24 22.88 5.80 3.27
N GLN A 25 22.36 4.57 3.13
CA GLN A 25 22.22 3.67 4.27
C GLN A 25 23.45 2.78 4.42
N ASP A 26 24.15 2.89 5.55
CA ASP A 26 25.30 2.04 5.84
C ASP A 26 24.89 0.56 5.96
N GLY A 27 25.66 -0.31 5.32
CA GLY A 27 25.46 -1.76 5.39
C GLY A 27 24.24 -2.27 4.59
N VAL A 28 23.63 -1.45 3.75
CA VAL A 28 22.49 -1.82 2.91
C VAL A 28 22.92 -1.98 1.46
N VAL A 29 22.62 -3.13 0.87
CA VAL A 29 22.78 -3.38 -0.57
C VAL A 29 21.40 -3.45 -1.21
N PRO A 30 21.03 -2.47 -2.06
CA PRO A 30 19.74 -2.49 -2.73
C PRO A 30 19.69 -3.58 -3.80
N ILE A 31 18.62 -4.38 -3.79
CA ILE A 31 18.32 -5.33 -4.86
C ILE A 31 17.21 -4.74 -5.72
N TRP A 32 17.52 -4.44 -6.97
CA TRP A 32 16.57 -3.88 -7.93
C TRP A 32 15.67 -4.97 -8.49
N GLY A 33 14.36 -4.74 -8.42
CA GLY A 33 13.39 -5.52 -9.19
C GLY A 33 13.17 -4.88 -10.54
N VAL A 34 13.55 -5.54 -11.60
CA VAL A 34 13.37 -5.09 -12.98
C VAL A 34 12.26 -5.90 -13.63
N GLN A 35 11.22 -5.24 -14.13
CA GLN A 35 10.11 -5.84 -14.86
C GLN A 35 10.00 -5.29 -16.31
N ARG A 36 10.61 -4.14 -16.57
CA ARG A 36 10.59 -3.45 -17.86
C ARG A 36 12.00 -3.04 -18.24
N GLU A 37 12.28 -2.99 -19.54
CA GLU A 37 13.56 -2.54 -20.08
C GLU A 37 13.91 -1.11 -19.62
N SER A 38 12.93 -0.21 -19.58
CA SER A 38 13.12 1.15 -19.06
C SER A 38 13.58 1.22 -17.60
N GLU A 39 13.20 0.25 -16.77
CA GLU A 39 13.65 0.16 -15.38
C GLU A 39 15.10 -0.33 -15.30
N LEU A 40 15.52 -1.20 -16.24
CA LEU A 40 16.91 -1.59 -16.39
C LEU A 40 17.79 -0.42 -16.83
N ASP A 41 17.33 0.37 -17.80
CA ASP A 41 18.05 1.57 -18.27
C ASP A 41 18.25 2.57 -17.14
N GLN A 42 17.23 2.83 -16.33
CA GLN A 42 17.32 3.67 -15.14
C GLN A 42 18.35 3.13 -14.15
N PHE A 43 18.34 1.83 -13.91
CA PHE A 43 19.32 1.20 -13.02
C PHE A 43 20.75 1.36 -13.53
N LEU A 44 20.98 1.07 -14.82
CA LEU A 44 22.29 1.24 -15.44
C LEU A 44 22.76 2.69 -15.40
N GLN A 45 21.85 3.66 -15.59
CA GLN A 45 22.15 5.07 -15.46
C GLN A 45 22.56 5.42 -14.01
N CYS A 46 21.85 4.92 -13.01
CA CYS A 46 22.21 5.10 -11.59
C CYS A 46 23.63 4.58 -11.29
N ILE A 47 24.02 3.45 -11.88
CA ILE A 47 25.37 2.89 -11.70
C ILE A 47 26.45 3.74 -12.36
N ARG A 48 26.17 4.25 -13.57
CA ARG A 48 27.17 5.02 -14.36
C ARG A 48 27.39 6.44 -13.83
N GLU A 49 26.32 7.10 -13.44
CA GLU A 49 26.33 8.52 -13.07
C GLU A 49 26.41 8.74 -11.56
N GLY A 50 26.20 7.68 -10.80
CA GLY A 50 25.96 7.78 -9.36
C GLY A 50 24.58 8.35 -9.07
N VAL A 51 24.14 8.25 -7.83
CA VAL A 51 22.83 8.78 -7.40
C VAL A 51 23.01 9.61 -6.14
N GLU A 52 22.93 10.94 -6.31
CA GLU A 52 23.00 11.88 -5.20
C GLU A 52 21.61 12.11 -4.60
N LEU A 53 21.54 12.16 -3.26
CA LEU A 53 20.34 12.54 -2.53
C LEU A 53 20.20 14.06 -2.47
N THR A 54 19.73 14.66 -3.57
CA THR A 54 19.51 16.10 -3.69
C THR A 54 18.39 16.57 -2.77
N ASP A 55 18.34 17.88 -2.51
CA ASP A 55 17.27 18.47 -1.66
C ASP A 55 15.89 18.32 -2.30
N GLU A 56 15.79 18.33 -3.62
CA GLU A 56 14.54 18.04 -4.33
C GLU A 56 14.08 16.60 -4.09
N ARG A 57 14.99 15.63 -4.13
CA ARG A 57 14.69 14.22 -3.80
C ARG A 57 14.30 14.05 -2.35
N LYS A 58 14.96 14.74 -1.42
CA LYS A 58 14.56 14.76 0.00
C LYS A 58 13.14 15.30 0.17
N ALA A 59 12.81 16.40 -0.51
CA ALA A 59 11.46 16.98 -0.46
C ALA A 59 10.42 16.01 -1.03
N THR A 60 10.73 15.30 -2.10
CA THR A 60 9.88 14.25 -2.67
C THR A 60 9.64 13.11 -1.67
N ILE A 61 10.69 12.63 -1.00
CA ILE A 61 10.57 11.58 0.03
C ILE A 61 9.68 12.06 1.19
N GLU A 62 9.85 13.28 1.67
CA GLU A 62 9.03 13.81 2.76
C GLU A 62 7.57 14.00 2.36
N ARG A 63 7.31 14.43 1.13
CA ARG A 63 5.95 14.48 0.59
C ARG A 63 5.34 13.07 0.52
N ASP A 64 6.06 12.11 -0.05
CA ASP A 64 5.60 10.73 -0.19
C ASP A 64 5.41 10.05 1.19
N ARG A 65 6.23 10.36 2.18
CA ARG A 65 6.03 9.92 3.55
C ARG A 65 4.70 10.44 4.13
N LYS A 66 4.39 11.72 3.95
CA LYS A 66 3.14 12.30 4.43
C LYS A 66 1.92 11.71 3.74
N GLU A 67 2.01 11.49 2.43
CA GLU A 67 0.89 11.00 1.63
C GLU A 67 0.69 9.48 1.74
N LEU A 68 1.79 8.71 1.88
CA LEU A 68 1.78 7.27 1.68
C LEU A 68 2.09 6.45 2.94
N CYS A 69 2.67 7.06 3.98
CA CYS A 69 3.04 6.38 5.23
C CYS A 69 2.03 6.58 6.36
N GLY A 70 0.79 6.97 6.06
CA GLY A 70 -0.27 7.08 7.05
C GLY A 70 -0.62 5.75 7.73
N GLU A 71 -1.61 5.79 8.58
CA GLU A 71 -2.18 4.61 9.22
C GLU A 71 -2.87 3.74 8.17
N PHE A 72 -2.17 2.73 7.66
CA PHE A 72 -2.71 1.77 6.72
C PHE A 72 -2.38 0.33 7.12
N CYS A 73 -3.26 -0.60 6.78
CA CYS A 73 -3.05 -2.02 7.03
C CYS A 73 -1.93 -2.58 6.14
N ARG A 74 -0.93 -3.25 6.75
CA ARG A 74 0.19 -3.90 6.03
C ARG A 74 -0.17 -5.28 5.47
N GLY A 75 -1.40 -5.76 5.70
CA GLY A 75 -1.88 -7.04 5.17
C GLY A 75 -1.25 -8.28 5.81
N CYS A 76 -0.61 -8.16 6.97
CA CYS A 76 0.13 -9.25 7.63
C CYS A 76 -0.76 -10.41 8.13
N GLY A 77 -2.05 -10.17 8.38
CA GLY A 77 -3.02 -11.19 8.76
C GLY A 77 -3.01 -11.62 10.24
N TYR A 78 -2.21 -11.03 11.11
CA TYR A 78 -2.18 -11.40 12.56
C TYR A 78 -3.53 -11.22 13.26
N CYS A 79 -4.39 -10.33 12.75
CA CYS A 79 -5.74 -10.10 13.26
C CYS A 79 -6.78 -11.12 12.77
N MET A 80 -6.38 -12.06 11.92
CA MET A 80 -7.26 -13.10 11.40
C MET A 80 -7.23 -14.36 12.27
N PRO A 81 -8.34 -15.16 12.31
CA PRO A 81 -9.63 -14.89 11.68
C PRO A 81 -10.45 -13.84 12.45
N CYS A 82 -11.26 -13.07 11.73
CA CYS A 82 -12.23 -12.18 12.35
C CYS A 82 -13.45 -12.97 12.84
N PRO A 83 -13.95 -12.78 14.08
CA PRO A 83 -15.16 -13.45 14.56
C PRO A 83 -16.44 -13.12 13.78
N ALA A 84 -16.45 -12.02 13.03
CA ALA A 84 -17.54 -11.62 12.13
C ALA A 84 -17.30 -12.01 10.66
N GLY A 85 -16.27 -12.80 10.36
CA GLY A 85 -15.98 -13.26 9.00
C GLY A 85 -15.36 -12.21 8.06
N ILE A 86 -14.94 -11.05 8.58
CA ILE A 86 -14.36 -9.97 7.76
C ILE A 86 -12.93 -10.34 7.36
N GLU A 87 -12.59 -10.25 6.07
CA GLU A 87 -11.21 -10.36 5.57
C GLU A 87 -10.41 -9.07 5.86
N ILE A 88 -10.13 -8.82 7.14
CA ILE A 88 -9.56 -7.56 7.63
C ILE A 88 -8.28 -7.17 6.89
N ASN A 89 -7.37 -8.12 6.68
CA ASN A 89 -6.08 -7.92 6.04
C ASN A 89 -6.16 -7.46 4.58
N GLN A 90 -7.30 -7.62 3.93
CA GLN A 90 -7.57 -7.12 2.59
C GLN A 90 -8.47 -5.88 2.64
N CYS A 91 -9.60 -5.97 3.33
CA CYS A 91 -10.58 -4.89 3.38
C CYS A 91 -10.01 -3.60 4.00
N ALA A 92 -9.19 -3.72 5.04
CA ALA A 92 -8.59 -2.55 5.71
C ALA A 92 -7.48 -1.83 4.91
N ARG A 93 -7.17 -2.29 3.71
CA ARG A 93 -6.23 -1.64 2.77
C ARG A 93 -6.80 -1.45 1.38
N MET A 94 -8.09 -1.66 1.21
CA MET A 94 -8.75 -1.65 -0.10
C MET A 94 -8.54 -0.32 -0.84
N SER A 95 -8.60 0.80 -0.19
CA SER A 95 -8.30 2.12 -0.77
C SER A 95 -6.93 2.19 -1.45
N LEU A 96 -5.93 1.53 -0.87
CA LEU A 96 -4.60 1.44 -1.47
C LEU A 96 -4.60 0.52 -2.69
N MET A 97 -5.33 -0.59 -2.63
CA MET A 97 -5.41 -1.55 -3.74
C MET A 97 -6.09 -0.92 -4.95
N LEU A 98 -7.17 -0.17 -4.75
CA LEU A 98 -7.88 0.55 -5.80
C LEU A 98 -7.03 1.60 -6.52
N ARG A 99 -6.04 2.19 -5.83
CA ARG A 99 -5.18 3.25 -6.40
C ARG A 99 -3.85 2.75 -6.95
N ARG A 100 -3.43 1.54 -6.57
CA ARG A 100 -2.08 1.01 -6.88
C ARG A 100 -2.09 -0.20 -7.81
N ALA A 101 -3.24 -0.80 -8.03
CA ALA A 101 -3.47 -1.90 -8.97
C ALA A 101 -4.60 -1.52 -9.93
N PRO A 102 -4.82 -2.27 -11.03
CA PRO A 102 -5.99 -2.05 -11.85
C PRO A 102 -7.26 -2.22 -11.00
N ALA A 103 -7.99 -1.11 -10.78
CA ALA A 103 -9.15 -1.07 -9.89
C ALA A 103 -10.22 -2.11 -10.27
N ALA A 104 -10.38 -2.39 -11.56
CA ALA A 104 -11.34 -3.38 -12.05
C ALA A 104 -11.22 -4.76 -11.39
N ALA A 105 -9.99 -5.17 -11.01
CA ALA A 105 -9.74 -6.45 -10.34
C ALA A 105 -10.35 -6.50 -8.92
N TRP A 106 -10.61 -5.35 -8.32
CA TRP A 106 -11.11 -5.19 -6.95
C TRP A 106 -12.58 -4.74 -6.88
N LEU A 107 -13.21 -4.41 -8.03
CA LEU A 107 -14.60 -3.94 -8.12
C LEU A 107 -15.57 -5.04 -8.53
N THR A 108 -15.17 -6.31 -8.46
CA THR A 108 -16.00 -7.49 -8.79
C THR A 108 -17.09 -7.72 -7.75
N GLU A 109 -18.12 -8.50 -8.11
CA GLU A 109 -19.18 -8.88 -7.17
C GLU A 109 -18.65 -9.59 -5.92
N GLU A 110 -17.63 -10.45 -6.08
CA GLU A 110 -16.96 -11.11 -4.96
C GLU A 110 -16.38 -10.11 -3.97
N TRP A 111 -15.68 -9.09 -4.47
CA TRP A 111 -15.10 -8.04 -3.61
C TRP A 111 -16.18 -7.14 -2.99
N GLN A 112 -17.27 -6.86 -3.71
CA GLN A 112 -18.41 -6.14 -3.14
C GLN A 112 -19.00 -6.90 -1.94
N GLN A 113 -19.17 -8.22 -2.05
CA GLN A 113 -19.65 -9.05 -0.94
C GLN A 113 -18.67 -9.03 0.25
N LYS A 114 -17.36 -9.15 -0.01
CA LYS A 114 -16.34 -9.07 1.04
C LYS A 114 -16.32 -7.72 1.74
N MET A 115 -16.47 -6.64 1.00
CA MET A 115 -16.58 -5.30 1.58
C MET A 115 -17.86 -5.12 2.38
N HIS A 116 -18.99 -5.66 1.93
CA HIS A 116 -20.24 -5.65 2.72
C HIS A 116 -20.12 -6.37 4.08
N GLN A 117 -19.24 -7.38 4.21
CA GLN A 117 -19.02 -8.04 5.51
C GLN A 117 -18.53 -7.08 6.59
N ILE A 118 -17.98 -5.91 6.21
CA ILE A 118 -17.55 -4.89 7.17
C ILE A 118 -18.71 -4.38 8.03
N GLU A 119 -19.93 -4.35 7.50
CA GLU A 119 -21.16 -3.96 8.23
C GLU A 119 -21.44 -4.87 9.44
N ASN A 120 -20.96 -6.11 9.40
CA ASN A 120 -21.09 -7.07 10.50
C ASN A 120 -20.05 -6.86 11.60
N CYS A 121 -19.27 -5.79 11.55
CA CYS A 121 -18.25 -5.51 12.56
C CYS A 121 -18.88 -5.33 13.94
N ARG A 122 -18.47 -6.19 14.88
CA ARG A 122 -18.97 -6.17 16.27
C ARG A 122 -18.21 -5.22 17.19
N HIS A 123 -17.24 -4.49 16.66
CA HIS A 123 -16.34 -3.60 17.44
C HIS A 123 -15.70 -4.29 18.67
N CYS A 124 -15.42 -5.60 18.58
CA CYS A 124 -14.94 -6.42 19.70
C CYS A 124 -13.47 -6.16 20.08
N GLY A 125 -12.73 -5.33 19.33
CA GLY A 125 -11.34 -4.99 19.60
C GLY A 125 -10.30 -6.08 19.26
N HIS A 126 -10.72 -7.29 18.88
CA HIS A 126 -9.80 -8.40 18.59
C HIS A 126 -8.71 -8.03 17.57
N CYS A 127 -9.08 -7.36 16.46
CA CYS A 127 -8.15 -6.95 15.44
C CYS A 127 -7.13 -5.90 15.93
N MET A 128 -7.54 -4.99 16.81
CA MET A 128 -6.67 -3.98 17.40
C MET A 128 -5.65 -4.62 18.34
N SER A 129 -6.09 -5.55 19.22
CA SER A 129 -5.22 -6.23 20.18
C SER A 129 -4.16 -7.12 19.53
N LYS A 130 -4.39 -7.56 18.29
CA LYS A 130 -3.48 -8.39 17.51
C LYS A 130 -2.63 -7.60 16.51
N CYS A 131 -2.91 -6.32 16.31
CA CYS A 131 -2.19 -5.51 15.35
C CYS A 131 -0.82 -5.08 15.89
N PRO A 132 0.31 -5.54 15.29
CA PRO A 132 1.64 -5.15 15.75
C PRO A 132 1.97 -3.67 15.44
N TYR A 133 1.12 -3.00 14.68
CA TYR A 133 1.27 -1.60 14.28
C TYR A 133 0.36 -0.66 15.07
N GLY A 134 -0.43 -1.15 16.02
CA GLY A 134 -1.30 -0.34 16.85
C GLY A 134 -2.45 0.36 16.09
N LEU A 135 -2.87 -0.17 14.94
CA LEU A 135 -3.88 0.46 14.10
C LEU A 135 -5.27 0.38 14.73
N ASN A 136 -6.04 1.49 14.64
CA ASN A 136 -7.48 1.46 14.87
C ASN A 136 -8.18 0.79 13.69
N THR A 137 -8.11 -0.54 13.66
CA THR A 137 -8.58 -1.34 12.53
C THR A 137 -10.07 -1.18 12.23
N PRO A 138 -10.99 -1.07 13.21
CA PRO A 138 -12.40 -0.83 12.92
C PRO A 138 -12.65 0.49 12.17
N GLU A 139 -12.02 1.59 12.58
CA GLU A 139 -12.14 2.87 11.87
C GLU A 139 -11.53 2.80 10.48
N LEU A 140 -10.38 2.12 10.36
CA LEU A 140 -9.73 1.92 9.07
C LEU A 140 -10.61 1.09 8.11
N LEU A 141 -11.32 0.08 8.60
CA LEU A 141 -12.30 -0.69 7.82
C LEU A 141 -13.44 0.20 7.33
N GLN A 142 -14.00 1.06 8.19
CA GLN A 142 -15.08 1.96 7.82
C GLN A 142 -14.64 3.00 6.78
N ALA A 143 -13.45 3.56 6.93
CA ALA A 143 -12.89 4.50 5.96
C ALA A 143 -12.68 3.83 4.58
N ASN A 144 -12.13 2.61 4.55
CA ASN A 144 -11.97 1.83 3.32
C ASN A 144 -13.31 1.42 2.71
N TYR A 145 -14.32 1.10 3.53
CA TYR A 145 -15.66 0.78 3.09
C TYR A 145 -16.30 1.95 2.34
N LYS A 146 -16.30 3.14 2.94
CA LYS A 146 -16.83 4.35 2.32
C LYS A 146 -16.14 4.65 1.00
N ASP A 147 -14.83 4.69 0.99
CA ASP A 147 -14.01 4.96 -0.20
C ASP A 147 -14.26 3.93 -1.33
N TYR A 148 -14.43 2.65 -0.98
CA TYR A 148 -14.72 1.59 -1.94
C TYR A 148 -16.01 1.85 -2.73
N TRP A 149 -17.09 2.21 -2.03
CA TRP A 149 -18.38 2.46 -2.66
C TRP A 149 -18.40 3.74 -3.49
N GLU A 150 -17.64 4.76 -3.08
CA GLU A 150 -17.44 5.98 -3.87
C GLU A 150 -16.73 5.67 -5.20
N VAL A 151 -15.65 4.89 -5.15
CA VAL A 151 -14.91 4.47 -6.35
C VAL A 151 -15.76 3.56 -7.26
N LEU A 152 -16.52 2.63 -6.69
CA LEU A 152 -17.41 1.76 -7.45
C LEU A 152 -18.50 2.56 -8.17
N ALA A 153 -19.09 3.54 -7.50
CA ALA A 153 -20.10 4.41 -8.10
C ALA A 153 -19.52 5.23 -9.26
N ALA A 154 -18.33 5.82 -9.06
CA ALA A 154 -17.64 6.56 -10.12
C ALA A 154 -17.34 5.67 -11.34
N SER A 155 -16.84 4.44 -11.12
CA SER A 155 -16.50 3.49 -12.20
C SER A 155 -17.71 3.04 -13.03
N LYS A 156 -18.93 3.10 -12.44
CA LYS A 156 -20.18 2.80 -13.16
C LYS A 156 -20.72 3.99 -13.95
N ALA A 157 -20.38 5.21 -13.54
CA ALA A 157 -20.79 6.44 -14.23
C ALA A 157 -19.95 6.71 -15.49
N GLU A 158 -18.75 6.13 -15.59
CA GLU A 158 -17.83 6.28 -16.73
C GLU A 158 -18.08 5.25 -17.85
N LYS A 159 -19.03 4.33 -17.67
CA LYS A 159 -19.45 3.32 -18.65
C LYS A 159 -20.76 3.70 -19.32
#